data_ff027723e7061e9056189e36974a0a73
#
_entry.id   ff027723e7061e9056189e36974a0a73
#
_cell.length_a   1.000
_cell.length_b   1.000
_cell.length_c   1.000
_cell.angle_alpha   90.00
_cell.angle_beta   90.00
_cell.angle_gamma   90.00
#
_symmetry.space_group_name_H-M   'P 1'
#
loop_
_entity.id
_entity.type
_entity.pdbx_description
1 polymer ?
#
loop_
_entity_poly.entity_id
_entity_poly.type
_entity_poly.pdbx_seq_one_letter_code
_entity_poly.pdbx_strand_id
1 'polypeptide(L)'
;MFLKFVSGNNLSSALNIGNYYYKNNRIPIINYMCENINNNIYNIVSEYEKLIDNIDNKYIIALKFSSLDFNEKYINYLVNKCSLKKIKCIIDAEDNKNINIYRNIVNKLIYKYNNDDINIIKTYQMYRKDSIDELIDDINFLSQKKYIATKLVRGAYH
;
A
#
# COMPACT_ATOMS: atom_id res chain seq x y z
N MET A 1 21.51 -13.37 -1.67
CA MET A 1 20.06 -13.55 -1.46
C MET A 1 19.28 -12.22 -1.36
N PHE A 2 19.88 -11.14 -0.88
CA PHE A 2 19.24 -9.81 -0.76
C PHE A 2 18.83 -9.18 -2.11
N LEU A 3 19.57 -9.40 -3.17
CA LEU A 3 19.33 -8.82 -4.51
C LEU A 3 18.01 -9.24 -5.19
N LYS A 4 17.26 -10.19 -4.62
CA LYS A 4 15.95 -10.59 -5.17
C LYS A 4 14.81 -9.63 -4.79
N PHE A 5 14.96 -8.85 -3.72
CA PHE A 5 13.90 -8.00 -3.17
C PHE A 5 14.25 -6.51 -3.19
N VAL A 6 15.53 -6.16 -3.28
CA VAL A 6 16.00 -4.79 -3.40
C VAL A 6 16.35 -4.54 -4.86
N SER A 7 15.53 -3.77 -5.53
CA SER A 7 15.63 -3.54 -6.97
C SER A 7 16.62 -2.43 -7.36
N GLY A 8 17.36 -1.86 -6.40
CA GLY A 8 18.28 -0.74 -6.62
C GLY A 8 17.69 0.60 -6.18
N ASN A 9 18.43 1.68 -6.50
CA ASN A 9 18.16 3.03 -5.96
C ASN A 9 17.39 3.93 -6.95
N ASN A 10 16.85 3.38 -8.03
CA ASN A 10 16.14 4.17 -9.03
C ASN A 10 14.97 3.41 -9.65
N LEU A 11 14.03 4.18 -10.18
CA LEU A 11 12.81 3.68 -10.79
C LEU A 11 13.07 2.69 -11.95
N SER A 12 14.04 2.97 -12.80
CA SER A 12 14.35 2.12 -13.95
C SER A 12 14.75 0.70 -13.53
N SER A 13 15.61 0.58 -12.51
CA SER A 13 15.99 -0.72 -11.93
C SER A 13 14.79 -1.46 -11.36
N ALA A 14 13.92 -0.75 -10.64
CA ALA A 14 12.71 -1.32 -10.06
C ALA A 14 11.77 -1.85 -11.15
N LEU A 15 11.56 -1.09 -12.22
CA LEU A 15 10.73 -1.50 -13.36
C LEU A 15 11.32 -2.69 -14.12
N ASN A 16 12.64 -2.72 -14.33
CA ASN A 16 13.30 -3.85 -14.99
C ASN A 16 13.09 -5.15 -14.21
N ILE A 17 13.27 -5.12 -12.89
CA ILE A 17 13.05 -6.29 -12.03
C ILE A 17 11.55 -6.65 -11.96
N GLY A 18 10.67 -5.66 -11.84
CA GLY A 18 9.24 -5.88 -11.87
C GLY A 18 8.78 -6.55 -13.16
N ASN A 19 9.24 -6.06 -14.31
CA ASN A 19 8.95 -6.66 -15.62
C ASN A 19 9.49 -8.10 -15.73
N TYR A 20 10.67 -8.38 -15.19
CA TYR A 20 11.20 -9.74 -15.13
C TYR A 20 10.27 -10.67 -14.35
N TYR A 21 9.82 -10.27 -13.16
CA TYR A 21 8.88 -11.08 -12.38
C TYR A 21 7.53 -11.25 -13.06
N TYR A 22 7.00 -10.20 -13.68
CA TYR A 22 5.75 -10.27 -14.41
C TYR A 22 5.81 -11.27 -15.58
N LYS A 23 6.89 -11.26 -16.37
CA LYS A 23 7.14 -12.24 -17.43
C LYS A 23 7.25 -13.68 -16.93
N ASN A 24 7.54 -13.87 -15.64
CA ASN A 24 7.58 -15.16 -14.97
C ASN A 24 6.30 -15.49 -14.19
N ASN A 25 5.15 -14.95 -14.60
CA ASN A 25 3.82 -15.17 -14.01
C ASN A 25 3.72 -14.75 -12.52
N ARG A 26 4.38 -13.66 -12.15
CA ARG A 26 4.32 -13.09 -10.80
C ARG A 26 3.88 -11.64 -10.88
N ILE A 27 2.96 -11.24 -10.02
CA ILE A 27 2.52 -9.84 -9.91
C ILE A 27 3.55 -9.09 -9.06
N PRO A 28 4.26 -8.09 -9.61
CA PRO A 28 5.21 -7.31 -8.84
C PRO A 28 4.50 -6.33 -7.92
N ILE A 29 4.94 -6.28 -6.67
CA ILE A 29 4.57 -5.25 -5.70
C ILE A 29 5.76 -4.33 -5.55
N ILE A 30 5.59 -3.05 -5.87
CA ILE A 30 6.64 -2.03 -5.74
C ILE A 30 6.37 -1.17 -4.52
N ASN A 31 7.39 -1.02 -3.70
CA ASN A 31 7.40 -0.10 -2.55
C ASN A 31 8.51 0.93 -2.73
N TYR A 32 8.18 2.21 -2.57
CA TYR A 32 9.16 3.27 -2.42
C TYR A 32 9.57 3.34 -0.96
N MET A 33 10.79 2.90 -0.67
CA MET A 33 11.34 2.91 0.68
C MET A 33 12.02 4.25 0.96
N CYS A 34 11.37 5.09 1.76
CA CYS A 34 11.94 6.32 2.29
C CYS A 34 12.29 6.11 3.76
N GLU A 35 13.57 5.97 4.07
CA GLU A 35 14.06 5.77 5.45
C GLU A 35 14.52 7.07 6.12
N ASN A 36 14.64 8.17 5.40
CA ASN A 36 15.12 9.44 5.95
C ASN A 36 13.98 10.35 6.37
N ILE A 37 13.86 10.56 7.67
CA ILE A 37 12.91 11.46 8.35
C ILE A 37 13.04 12.93 7.87
N ASN A 38 14.14 13.29 7.21
CA ASN A 38 14.40 14.64 6.68
C ASN A 38 13.90 14.86 5.24
N ASN A 39 13.27 13.88 4.62
CA ASN A 39 12.71 14.08 3.28
C ASN A 39 11.43 14.90 3.38
N ASN A 40 11.42 16.02 2.69
CA ASN A 40 10.22 16.81 2.51
C ASN A 40 9.10 15.93 1.92
N ILE A 41 7.93 15.92 2.52
CA ILE A 41 6.76 15.16 2.08
C ILE A 41 6.46 15.37 0.58
N TYR A 42 6.73 16.57 0.05
CA TYR A 42 6.56 16.86 -1.37
C TYR A 42 7.47 16.01 -2.26
N ASN A 43 8.70 15.73 -1.83
CA ASN A 43 9.62 14.85 -2.54
C ASN A 43 9.10 13.41 -2.56
N ILE A 44 8.58 12.94 -1.44
CA ILE A 44 8.01 11.60 -1.32
C ILE A 44 6.79 11.45 -2.23
N VAL A 45 5.89 12.43 -2.21
CA VAL A 45 4.73 12.46 -3.11
C VAL A 45 5.17 12.45 -4.56
N SER A 46 6.17 13.27 -4.94
CA SER A 46 6.71 13.33 -6.31
C SER A 46 7.31 11.99 -6.75
N GLU A 47 8.01 11.27 -5.87
CA GLU A 47 8.55 9.94 -6.21
C GLU A 47 7.44 8.89 -6.40
N TYR A 48 6.40 8.90 -5.57
CA TYR A 48 5.21 8.07 -5.80
C TYR A 48 4.50 8.45 -7.10
N GLU A 49 4.39 9.73 -7.44
CA GLU A 49 3.81 10.16 -8.72
C GLU A 49 4.59 9.61 -9.91
N LYS A 50 5.92 9.78 -9.90
CA LYS A 50 6.80 9.22 -10.94
C LYS A 50 6.62 7.71 -11.07
N LEU A 51 6.53 7.00 -9.93
CA LEU A 51 6.28 5.56 -9.93
C LEU A 51 4.93 5.25 -10.59
N ILE A 52 3.84 5.87 -10.13
CA ILE A 52 2.48 5.65 -10.65
C ILE A 52 2.40 5.98 -12.15
N ASP A 53 3.07 7.04 -12.60
CA ASP A 53 3.02 7.47 -14.01
C ASP A 53 3.73 6.47 -14.95
N ASN A 54 4.71 5.73 -14.44
CA ASN A 54 5.53 4.80 -15.22
C ASN A 54 5.11 3.32 -15.12
N ILE A 55 4.05 3.01 -14.39
CA ILE A 55 3.51 1.64 -14.27
C ILE A 55 2.06 1.57 -14.77
N ASP A 56 1.59 0.35 -14.96
CA ASP A 56 0.22 0.02 -15.34
C ASP A 56 -0.42 -0.95 -14.33
N ASN A 57 -1.60 -1.44 -14.62
CA ASN A 57 -2.40 -2.31 -13.75
C ASN A 57 -1.84 -3.73 -13.52
N LYS A 58 -0.73 -4.08 -14.16
CA LYS A 58 -0.01 -5.34 -13.87
C LYS A 58 0.83 -5.24 -12.59
N TYR A 59 1.01 -4.03 -12.06
CA TYR A 59 1.73 -3.77 -10.82
C TYR A 59 0.77 -3.49 -9.66
N ILE A 60 1.26 -3.73 -8.46
CA ILE A 60 0.65 -3.26 -7.21
C ILE A 60 1.65 -2.31 -6.55
N ILE A 61 1.16 -1.21 -5.99
CA ILE A 61 1.97 -0.27 -5.20
C ILE A 61 1.74 -0.57 -3.72
N ALA A 62 2.81 -0.62 -2.93
CA ALA A 62 2.72 -0.56 -1.49
C ALA A 62 2.92 0.88 -1.01
N LEU A 63 1.94 1.40 -0.26
CA LEU A 63 1.97 2.73 0.36
C LEU A 63 2.15 2.61 1.85
N LYS A 64 3.06 3.43 2.41
CA LYS A 64 3.29 3.55 3.83
C LYS A 64 2.83 4.92 4.31
N PHE A 65 1.82 4.98 5.18
CA PHE A 65 1.23 6.25 5.61
C PHE A 65 2.17 7.12 6.45
N SER A 66 3.04 6.50 7.26
CA SER A 66 4.04 7.23 8.04
C SER A 66 5.02 7.99 7.16
N SER A 67 5.34 7.51 5.97
CA SER A 67 6.19 8.26 5.04
C SER A 67 5.51 9.52 4.48
N LEU A 68 4.18 9.55 4.54
CA LEU A 68 3.33 10.69 4.13
C LEU A 68 2.80 11.49 5.33
N ASP A 69 3.40 11.29 6.51
CA ASP A 69 2.99 11.93 7.77
C ASP A 69 1.49 11.80 8.05
N PHE A 70 0.88 10.67 7.68
CA PHE A 70 -0.57 10.41 7.77
C PHE A 70 -1.44 11.52 7.14
N ASN A 71 -0.89 12.31 6.21
CA ASN A 71 -1.61 13.40 5.56
C ASN A 71 -2.67 12.86 4.60
N GLU A 72 -3.93 12.87 5.03
CA GLU A 72 -5.06 12.33 4.25
C GLU A 72 -5.18 12.97 2.85
N LYS A 73 -4.77 14.24 2.67
CA LYS A 73 -4.82 14.91 1.37
C LYS A 73 -3.89 14.25 0.36
N TYR A 74 -2.62 14.01 0.74
CA TYR A 74 -1.64 13.38 -0.14
C TYR A 74 -1.93 11.89 -0.34
N ILE A 75 -2.36 11.18 0.71
CA ILE A 75 -2.77 9.78 0.63
C ILE A 75 -3.92 9.63 -0.37
N ASN A 76 -5.01 10.42 -0.22
CA ASN A 76 -6.13 10.39 -1.15
C ASN A 76 -5.72 10.77 -2.58
N TYR A 77 -4.84 11.72 -2.75
CA TYR A 77 -4.33 12.13 -4.05
C TYR A 77 -3.63 10.97 -4.77
N LEU A 78 -2.68 10.30 -4.11
CA LEU A 78 -1.93 9.17 -4.67
C LEU A 78 -2.83 7.97 -4.96
N VAL A 79 -3.72 7.63 -4.02
CA VAL A 79 -4.70 6.54 -4.20
C VAL A 79 -5.64 6.82 -5.37
N ASN A 80 -6.12 8.06 -5.51
CA ASN A 80 -6.96 8.45 -6.64
C ASN A 80 -6.22 8.27 -7.98
N LYS A 81 -4.95 8.68 -8.04
CA LYS A 81 -4.10 8.48 -9.21
C LYS A 81 -3.96 7.00 -9.58
N CYS A 82 -3.74 6.14 -8.58
CA CYS A 82 -3.68 4.69 -8.78
C CYS A 82 -5.01 4.14 -9.29
N SER A 83 -6.13 4.52 -8.67
CA SER A 83 -7.47 4.06 -9.04
C SER A 83 -7.82 4.41 -10.47
N LEU A 84 -7.53 5.64 -10.94
CA LEU A 84 -7.73 6.06 -12.33
C LEU A 84 -6.98 5.20 -13.34
N LYS A 85 -5.82 4.66 -12.96
CA LYS A 85 -5.01 3.75 -13.78
C LYS A 85 -5.29 2.27 -13.50
N LYS A 86 -6.27 1.95 -12.64
CA LYS A 86 -6.60 0.60 -12.17
C LYS A 86 -5.41 -0.13 -11.52
N ILE A 87 -4.51 0.63 -10.89
CA ILE A 87 -3.38 0.11 -10.12
C ILE A 87 -3.85 -0.13 -8.69
N LYS A 88 -3.69 -1.35 -8.19
CA LYS A 88 -4.06 -1.70 -6.82
C LYS A 88 -3.03 -1.14 -5.82
N CYS A 89 -3.52 -0.70 -4.66
CA CYS A 89 -2.69 -0.18 -3.57
C CYS A 89 -2.76 -1.11 -2.36
N ILE A 90 -1.63 -1.66 -1.93
CA ILE A 90 -1.49 -2.26 -0.60
C ILE A 90 -1.12 -1.14 0.36
N ILE A 91 -1.90 -1.00 1.43
CA ILE A 91 -1.54 -0.09 2.52
C ILE A 91 -0.79 -0.89 3.56
N ASP A 92 0.51 -0.60 3.72
CA ASP A 92 1.36 -1.29 4.68
C ASP A 92 0.96 -0.94 6.12
N ALA A 93 1.06 -1.93 7.01
CA ALA A 93 0.72 -1.75 8.41
C ALA A 93 1.72 -0.83 9.11
N GLU A 94 1.25 -0.16 10.14
CA GLU A 94 2.00 0.82 10.92
C GLU A 94 2.26 0.34 12.36
N ASP A 95 3.07 1.08 13.09
CA ASP A 95 3.36 0.78 14.49
C ASP A 95 2.13 0.97 15.40
N ASN A 96 2.26 0.52 16.66
CA ASN A 96 1.17 0.57 17.62
C ASN A 96 0.69 1.99 17.95
N LYS A 97 1.58 3.00 17.88
CA LYS A 97 1.22 4.39 18.17
C LYS A 97 0.26 4.94 17.13
N ASN A 98 0.41 4.49 15.91
CA ASN A 98 -0.31 5.00 14.74
C ASN A 98 -1.47 4.11 14.29
N ILE A 99 -1.71 2.99 14.98
CA ILE A 99 -2.68 1.99 14.52
C ILE A 99 -4.10 2.55 14.35
N ASN A 100 -4.55 3.41 15.25
CA ASN A 100 -5.91 3.95 15.19
C ASN A 100 -6.09 4.93 14.02
N ILE A 101 -5.10 5.80 13.78
CA ILE A 101 -5.13 6.70 12.62
C ILE A 101 -5.01 5.91 11.32
N TYR A 102 -4.15 4.89 11.29
CA TYR A 102 -4.04 3.96 10.17
C TYR A 102 -5.39 3.31 9.84
N ARG A 103 -6.05 2.68 10.83
CA ARG A 103 -7.35 2.02 10.68
C ARG A 103 -8.41 2.97 10.13
N ASN A 104 -8.49 4.17 10.70
CA ASN A 104 -9.46 5.17 10.26
C ASN A 104 -9.25 5.56 8.79
N ILE A 105 -8.00 5.87 8.39
CA ILE A 105 -7.71 6.28 7.03
C ILE A 105 -7.95 5.13 6.04
N VAL A 106 -7.43 3.93 6.32
CA VAL A 106 -7.55 2.80 5.38
C VAL A 106 -8.99 2.37 5.17
N ASN A 107 -9.82 2.37 6.24
CA ASN A 107 -11.24 2.00 6.11
C ASN A 107 -12.02 3.04 5.30
N LYS A 108 -11.72 4.35 5.47
CA LYS A 108 -12.26 5.41 4.58
C LYS A 108 -11.88 5.18 3.11
N LEU A 109 -10.64 4.78 2.84
CA LEU A 109 -10.18 4.50 1.48
C LEU A 109 -10.89 3.28 0.87
N ILE A 110 -11.03 2.19 1.62
CA ILE A 110 -11.79 1.00 1.18
C ILE A 110 -13.22 1.41 0.86
N TYR A 111 -13.87 2.14 1.76
CA TYR A 111 -15.25 2.59 1.55
C TYR A 111 -15.40 3.46 0.29
N LYS A 112 -14.42 4.29 -0.02
CA LYS A 112 -14.44 5.21 -1.16
C LYS A 112 -14.08 4.53 -2.48
N TYR A 113 -13.11 3.61 -2.50
CA TYR A 113 -12.50 3.13 -3.73
C TYR A 113 -12.80 1.67 -4.09
N ASN A 114 -13.24 0.82 -3.15
CA ASN A 114 -13.52 -0.59 -3.42
C ASN A 114 -15.01 -0.83 -3.74
N ASN A 115 -15.57 -0.08 -4.69
CA ASN A 115 -16.99 -0.19 -5.07
C ASN A 115 -17.25 -1.32 -6.08
N ASP A 116 -16.52 -1.31 -7.18
CA ASP A 116 -16.76 -2.22 -8.33
C ASP A 116 -15.60 -3.22 -8.50
N ASP A 117 -14.45 -2.95 -7.89
CA ASP A 117 -13.26 -3.81 -7.88
C ASP A 117 -12.42 -3.50 -6.64
N ILE A 118 -11.42 -4.33 -6.39
CA ILE A 118 -10.43 -4.14 -5.34
C ILE A 118 -9.40 -3.10 -5.83
N ASN A 119 -9.39 -1.92 -5.21
CA ASN A 119 -8.37 -0.90 -5.41
C ASN A 119 -7.43 -0.81 -4.21
N ILE A 120 -7.96 -1.02 -3.01
CA ILE A 120 -7.25 -0.93 -1.72
C ILE A 120 -7.19 -2.29 -1.07
N ILE A 121 -6.00 -2.66 -0.62
CA ILE A 121 -5.70 -3.91 0.10
C ILE A 121 -5.17 -3.50 1.48
N LYS A 122 -5.88 -3.88 2.55
CA LYS A 122 -5.48 -3.58 3.94
C LYS A 122 -4.53 -4.63 4.47
N THR A 123 -3.48 -4.19 5.19
CA THR A 123 -2.53 -5.11 5.84
C THR A 123 -2.88 -5.29 7.33
N TYR A 124 -2.94 -6.55 7.77
CA TYR A 124 -3.14 -6.93 9.17
C TYR A 124 -1.89 -7.59 9.73
N GLN A 125 -1.49 -7.18 10.94
CA GLN A 125 -0.33 -7.71 11.66
C GLN A 125 -0.80 -8.78 12.65
N MET A 126 -0.70 -10.06 12.27
CA MET A 126 -1.33 -11.18 12.97
C MET A 126 -0.68 -11.52 14.33
N TYR A 127 0.45 -10.90 14.69
CA TYR A 127 1.03 -11.02 16.05
C TYR A 127 0.26 -10.22 17.11
N ARG A 128 -0.57 -9.26 16.69
CA ARG A 128 -1.37 -8.44 17.60
C ARG A 128 -2.57 -9.24 18.09
N LYS A 129 -2.90 -9.11 19.38
CA LYS A 129 -4.01 -9.84 20.02
C LYS A 129 -5.38 -9.50 19.41
N ASP A 130 -5.55 -8.24 18.95
CA ASP A 130 -6.80 -7.72 18.40
C ASP A 130 -6.93 -7.86 16.87
N SER A 131 -5.92 -8.41 16.18
CA SER A 131 -5.91 -8.43 14.70
C SER A 131 -6.96 -9.34 14.09
N ILE A 132 -7.28 -10.45 14.76
CA ILE A 132 -8.30 -11.39 14.26
C ILE A 132 -9.68 -10.75 14.41
N ASP A 133 -9.96 -10.14 15.56
CA ASP A 133 -11.23 -9.47 15.82
C ASP A 133 -11.41 -8.29 14.84
N GLU A 134 -10.37 -7.47 14.66
CA GLU A 134 -10.36 -6.40 13.67
C GLU A 134 -10.68 -6.91 12.25
N LEU A 135 -10.05 -8.00 11.83
CA LEU A 135 -10.29 -8.59 10.51
C LEU A 135 -11.74 -9.08 10.36
N ILE A 136 -12.26 -9.74 11.38
CA ILE A 136 -13.65 -10.24 11.39
C ILE A 136 -14.63 -9.06 11.34
N ASP A 137 -14.41 -8.03 12.15
CA ASP A 137 -15.26 -6.83 12.18
C ASP A 137 -15.24 -6.10 10.81
N ASP A 138 -14.07 -5.93 10.22
CA ASP A 138 -13.94 -5.31 8.90
C ASP A 138 -14.63 -6.17 7.81
N ILE A 139 -14.50 -7.49 7.84
CA ILE A 139 -15.23 -8.37 6.92
C ILE A 139 -16.73 -8.21 7.11
N ASN A 140 -17.23 -8.28 8.34
CA ASN A 140 -18.66 -8.18 8.60
C ASN A 140 -19.24 -6.82 8.21
N PHE A 141 -18.52 -5.73 8.46
CA PHE A 141 -18.99 -4.38 8.19
C PHE A 141 -18.83 -3.95 6.74
N LEU A 142 -17.65 -4.20 6.16
CA LEU A 142 -17.31 -3.71 4.82
C LEU A 142 -17.84 -4.62 3.72
N SER A 143 -17.80 -5.96 3.88
CA SER A 143 -18.16 -6.91 2.82
C SER A 143 -19.61 -6.81 2.38
N GLN A 144 -20.49 -6.28 3.20
CA GLN A 144 -21.88 -6.04 2.82
C GLN A 144 -22.05 -4.98 1.73
N LYS A 145 -21.04 -4.13 1.52
CA LYS A 145 -21.13 -2.94 0.64
C LYS A 145 -19.92 -2.75 -0.26
N LYS A 146 -18.80 -3.42 0.02
CA LYS A 146 -17.50 -3.16 -0.63
C LYS A 146 -16.74 -4.47 -0.89
N TYR A 147 -15.89 -4.43 -1.91
CA TYR A 147 -14.91 -5.50 -2.12
C TYR A 147 -13.79 -5.40 -1.08
N ILE A 148 -13.43 -6.52 -0.47
CA ILE A 148 -12.37 -6.61 0.53
C ILE A 148 -11.24 -7.48 0.00
N ALA A 149 -10.01 -6.96 0.13
CA ALA A 149 -8.78 -7.73 -0.03
C ALA A 149 -7.84 -7.44 1.13
N THR A 150 -7.17 -8.48 1.58
CA THR A 150 -6.32 -8.42 2.77
C THR A 150 -4.92 -8.94 2.49
N LYS A 151 -3.93 -8.29 3.10
CA LYS A 151 -2.56 -8.79 3.23
C LYS A 151 -2.36 -9.19 4.69
N LEU A 152 -2.11 -10.46 4.94
CA LEU A 152 -1.82 -10.96 6.28
C LEU A 152 -0.32 -11.07 6.45
N VAL A 153 0.23 -10.42 7.47
CA VAL A 153 1.64 -10.51 7.82
C VAL A 153 1.80 -10.90 9.28
N ARG A 154 2.92 -11.54 9.62
CA ARG A 154 3.21 -11.82 11.03
C ARG A 154 3.23 -10.52 11.84
N GLY A 155 3.95 -9.51 11.34
CA GLY A 155 4.18 -8.22 11.96
C GLY A 155 5.67 -7.95 12.14
N ALA A 156 6.06 -6.68 12.23
CA ALA A 156 7.44 -6.24 12.31
C ALA A 156 7.75 -5.34 13.51
N TYR A 157 6.73 -4.80 14.16
CA TYR A 157 6.89 -3.88 15.29
C TYR A 157 6.74 -4.61 16.62
N HIS A 158 7.49 -4.19 17.64
CA HIS A 158 7.47 -4.75 19.00
C HIS A 158 6.66 -3.87 19.93
#